data_5673e4cf23c66af979f9a83efa66634f
#
_entry.id   5673e4cf23c66af979f9a83efa66634f
#
_cell.length_a   1.000
_cell.length_b   1.000
_cell.length_c   1.000
_cell.angle_alpha   90.00
_cell.angle_beta   90.00
_cell.angle_gamma   90.00
#
_symmetry.space_group_name_H-M   'P 1'
#
loop_
_entity.id
_entity.type
_entity.pdbx_description
1 polymer ?
#
loop_
_entity_poly.entity_id
_entity_poly.type
_entity_poly.pdbx_seq_one_letter_code
_entity_poly.pdbx_strand_id
1 'polypeptide(L)'
;NEKIRYQMKAFVGELIGTFVLTLFGCGSVAVAVLFGEYGSIFQIALVWGIGVTLAIYLTRHLSCAHLNPAVTVAMVLSKRMKADKLLSYLLAQFAGAFLAGAVLYGLLAPTISAYELAHGIVRGTEASIDTARMFGEFYPNPGDSMAVVSMPLAMVAEGFGTFLLVMFIFALTEGCNVGRPSDTMAPVFIGLSVSSIICLIAPLTQAGLNPARDFGPRLVSWLAGWGEVAF
;
A
#
# COMPACT_ATOMS: atom_id res chain seq x y z
N ASN A 1 -31.37 -0.13 12.82
CA ASN A 1 -30.63 1.03 12.29
C ASN A 1 -29.21 1.19 12.86
N GLU A 2 -28.90 0.74 14.08
CA GLU A 2 -27.56 0.83 14.66
C GLU A 2 -26.55 -0.05 13.91
N LYS A 3 -26.92 -1.26 13.48
CA LYS A 3 -26.04 -2.16 12.71
C LYS A 3 -25.63 -1.52 11.38
N ILE A 4 -26.54 -0.89 10.66
CA ILE A 4 -26.25 -0.18 9.40
C ILE A 4 -25.31 0.99 9.66
N ARG A 5 -25.58 1.80 10.69
CA ARG A 5 -24.72 2.93 11.08
C ARG A 5 -23.30 2.49 11.43
N TYR A 6 -23.15 1.37 12.14
CA TYR A 6 -21.84 0.80 12.46
C TYR A 6 -21.11 0.32 11.22
N GLN A 7 -21.81 -0.39 10.31
CA GLN A 7 -21.22 -0.86 9.04
C GLN A 7 -20.76 0.31 8.16
N MET A 8 -21.54 1.37 8.07
CA MET A 8 -21.16 2.58 7.33
C MET A 8 -19.94 3.26 7.94
N LYS A 9 -19.85 3.36 9.27
CA LYS A 9 -18.66 3.92 9.93
C LYS A 9 -17.41 3.10 9.61
N ALA A 10 -17.52 1.76 9.68
CA ALA A 10 -16.41 0.89 9.38
C ALA A 10 -15.99 1.00 7.90
N PHE A 11 -16.95 1.05 6.97
CA PHE A 11 -16.67 1.28 5.56
C PHE A 11 -15.91 2.59 5.33
N VAL A 12 -16.38 3.69 5.90
CA VAL A 12 -15.72 5.01 5.78
C VAL A 12 -14.33 4.99 6.41
N GLY A 13 -14.14 4.31 7.54
CA GLY A 13 -12.84 4.15 8.18
C GLY A 13 -11.84 3.42 7.28
N GLU A 14 -12.23 2.27 6.72
CA GLU A 14 -11.35 1.51 5.81
C GLU A 14 -11.06 2.28 4.52
N LEU A 15 -12.05 2.98 3.94
CA LEU A 15 -11.88 3.78 2.74
C LEU A 15 -10.87 4.92 2.98
N ILE A 16 -11.10 5.74 4.02
CA ILE A 16 -10.22 6.89 4.32
C ILE A 16 -8.82 6.41 4.71
N GLY A 17 -8.71 5.38 5.55
CA GLY A 17 -7.41 4.89 5.99
C GLY A 17 -6.60 4.31 4.83
N THR A 18 -7.21 3.52 3.96
CA THR A 18 -6.52 2.98 2.77
C THR A 18 -6.18 4.08 1.77
N PHE A 19 -7.05 5.08 1.60
CA PHE A 19 -6.74 6.27 0.82
C PHE A 19 -5.48 6.97 1.35
N VAL A 20 -5.40 7.25 2.65
CA VAL A 20 -4.28 7.99 3.26
C VAL A 20 -2.97 7.23 3.10
N LEU A 21 -2.91 5.94 3.49
CA LEU A 21 -1.66 5.18 3.38
C LEU A 21 -1.19 5.06 1.93
N THR A 22 -2.11 4.84 1.00
CA THR A 22 -1.79 4.70 -0.43
C THR A 22 -1.32 6.02 -1.02
N LEU A 23 -1.97 7.13 -0.67
CA LEU A 23 -1.58 8.46 -1.13
C LEU A 23 -0.17 8.83 -0.70
N PHE A 24 0.18 8.66 0.58
CA PHE A 24 1.53 8.94 1.08
C PHE A 24 2.57 7.98 0.50
N GLY A 25 2.24 6.70 0.45
CA GLY A 25 3.17 5.68 -0.03
C GLY A 25 3.47 5.81 -1.53
N CYS A 26 2.46 5.78 -2.39
CA CYS A 26 2.63 5.99 -3.83
C CYS A 26 3.18 7.40 -4.12
N GLY A 27 2.78 8.40 -3.34
CA GLY A 27 3.33 9.76 -3.41
C GLY A 27 4.83 9.81 -3.16
N SER A 28 5.34 9.04 -2.19
CA SER A 28 6.80 8.98 -1.94
C SER A 28 7.56 8.36 -3.10
N VAL A 29 6.99 7.32 -3.74
CA VAL A 29 7.57 6.74 -4.95
C VAL A 29 7.54 7.74 -6.11
N ALA A 30 6.44 8.47 -6.27
CA ALA A 30 6.31 9.50 -7.29
C ALA A 30 7.33 10.63 -7.11
N VAL A 31 7.56 11.06 -5.87
CA VAL A 31 8.60 12.07 -5.55
C VAL A 31 9.99 11.54 -5.90
N ALA A 32 10.28 10.28 -5.58
CA ALA A 32 11.56 9.67 -5.93
C ALA A 32 11.77 9.59 -7.45
N VAL A 33 10.74 9.18 -8.20
CA VAL A 33 10.83 9.02 -9.67
C VAL A 33 10.91 10.37 -10.38
N LEU A 34 9.97 11.28 -10.07
CA LEU A 34 9.80 12.50 -10.85
C LEU A 34 10.78 13.61 -10.49
N PHE A 35 11.22 13.66 -9.24
CA PHE A 35 12.05 14.75 -8.72
C PHE A 35 13.46 14.29 -8.34
N GLY A 36 13.76 12.98 -8.39
CA GLY A 36 15.05 12.43 -7.99
C GLY A 36 15.36 12.59 -6.49
N GLU A 37 14.33 12.84 -5.68
CA GLU A 37 14.45 12.94 -4.22
C GLU A 37 14.43 11.55 -3.57
N TYR A 38 14.70 11.48 -2.27
CA TYR A 38 14.82 10.21 -1.55
C TYR A 38 15.89 9.27 -2.12
N GLY A 39 17.15 9.61 -1.87
CA GLY A 39 18.32 8.86 -2.35
C GLY A 39 18.49 7.44 -1.80
N SER A 40 17.58 6.95 -0.95
CA SER A 40 17.58 5.59 -0.45
C SER A 40 16.17 5.03 -0.28
N ILE A 41 16.06 3.70 -0.41
CA ILE A 41 14.81 2.97 -0.18
C ILE A 41 14.27 3.18 1.24
N PHE A 42 15.14 3.40 2.23
CA PHE A 42 14.75 3.65 3.61
C PHE A 42 13.88 4.90 3.75
N GLN A 43 14.16 5.96 2.99
CA GLN A 43 13.39 7.19 3.02
C GLN A 43 11.96 6.95 2.49
N ILE A 44 11.82 6.24 1.37
CA ILE A 44 10.53 5.84 0.81
C ILE A 44 9.79 4.95 1.81
N ALA A 45 10.47 3.92 2.34
CA ALA A 45 9.90 3.00 3.31
C ALA A 45 9.43 3.71 4.58
N LEU A 46 10.16 4.72 5.04
CA LEU A 46 9.77 5.52 6.20
C LEU A 46 8.48 6.30 5.95
N VAL A 47 8.33 6.91 4.78
CA VAL A 47 7.09 7.62 4.41
C VAL A 47 5.90 6.65 4.36
N TRP A 48 6.08 5.43 3.82
CA TRP A 48 5.07 4.37 3.87
C TRP A 48 4.66 4.05 5.30
N GLY A 49 5.63 3.83 6.20
CA GLY A 49 5.36 3.52 7.61
C GLY A 49 4.66 4.66 8.35
N ILE A 50 5.06 5.91 8.10
CA ILE A 50 4.39 7.10 8.63
C ILE A 50 2.95 7.17 8.08
N GLY A 51 2.74 6.96 6.80
CA GLY A 51 1.43 6.93 6.17
C GLY A 51 0.50 5.90 6.81
N VAL A 52 1.01 4.68 7.06
CA VAL A 52 0.26 3.62 7.79
C VAL A 52 -0.05 4.06 9.21
N THR A 53 0.91 4.60 9.95
CA THR A 53 0.71 5.08 11.33
C THR A 53 -0.39 6.13 11.39
N LEU A 54 -0.31 7.15 10.53
CA LEU A 54 -1.29 8.24 10.48
C LEU A 54 -2.68 7.72 10.07
N ALA A 55 -2.74 6.82 9.08
CA ALA A 55 -4.00 6.20 8.64
C ALA A 55 -4.68 5.43 9.78
N ILE A 56 -3.92 4.65 10.56
CA ILE A 56 -4.45 3.92 11.72
C ILE A 56 -4.96 4.91 12.78
N TYR A 57 -4.20 5.93 13.16
CA TYR A 57 -4.65 6.92 14.13
C TYR A 57 -5.92 7.64 13.67
N LEU A 58 -5.99 7.98 12.39
CA LEU A 58 -7.13 8.69 11.82
C LEU A 58 -8.42 7.84 11.84
N THR A 59 -8.32 6.50 11.67
CA THR A 59 -9.49 5.69 11.34
C THR A 59 -9.81 4.55 12.32
N ARG A 60 -8.90 4.21 13.25
CA ARG A 60 -9.09 3.08 14.18
C ARG A 60 -10.35 3.17 15.04
N HIS A 61 -10.85 4.37 15.30
CA HIS A 61 -12.10 4.59 16.04
C HIS A 61 -13.36 4.35 15.18
N LEU A 62 -13.20 4.20 13.85
CA LEU A 62 -14.29 3.95 12.91
C LEU A 62 -14.39 2.48 12.52
N SER A 63 -13.25 1.80 12.25
CA SER A 63 -13.23 0.49 11.61
C SER A 63 -12.34 -0.58 12.25
N CYS A 64 -11.47 -0.29 13.14
CA CYS A 64 -10.31 -1.09 13.58
C CYS A 64 -9.09 -0.98 12.64
N ALA A 65 -9.20 -0.26 11.53
CA ALA A 65 -8.12 0.11 10.63
C ALA A 65 -7.27 -1.08 10.12
N HIS A 66 -7.90 -2.01 9.42
CA HIS A 66 -7.17 -3.09 8.72
C HIS A 66 -6.44 -2.55 7.51
N LEU A 67 -7.09 -1.70 6.70
CA LEU A 67 -6.55 -0.93 5.58
C LEU A 67 -5.84 -1.79 4.51
N ASN A 68 -6.06 -3.10 4.55
CA ASN A 68 -5.37 -4.09 3.73
C ASN A 68 -6.24 -5.35 3.61
N PRO A 69 -6.56 -5.81 2.39
CA PRO A 69 -7.32 -7.04 2.17
C PRO A 69 -6.69 -8.27 2.81
N ALA A 70 -5.37 -8.45 2.72
CA ALA A 70 -4.69 -9.60 3.30
C ALA A 70 -4.79 -9.60 4.84
N VAL A 71 -4.62 -8.44 5.47
CA VAL A 71 -4.83 -8.28 6.92
C VAL A 71 -6.29 -8.59 7.28
N THR A 72 -7.24 -8.09 6.49
CA THR A 72 -8.68 -8.33 6.74
C THR A 72 -9.02 -9.81 6.67
N VAL A 73 -8.50 -10.53 5.67
CA VAL A 73 -8.66 -11.98 5.56
C VAL A 73 -8.04 -12.71 6.76
N ALA A 74 -6.84 -12.32 7.17
CA ALA A 74 -6.17 -12.90 8.34
C ALA A 74 -6.98 -12.68 9.64
N MET A 75 -7.60 -11.50 9.81
CA MET A 75 -8.47 -11.21 10.95
C MET A 75 -9.74 -12.07 10.96
N VAL A 76 -10.30 -12.39 9.79
CA VAL A 76 -11.44 -13.31 9.67
C VAL A 76 -11.02 -14.75 9.99
N LEU A 77 -9.92 -15.22 9.41
CA LEU A 77 -9.42 -16.58 9.63
C LEU A 77 -9.04 -16.84 11.09
N SER A 78 -8.47 -15.83 11.76
CA SER A 78 -8.14 -15.89 13.19
C SER A 78 -9.34 -15.65 14.12
N LYS A 79 -10.56 -15.50 13.58
CA LYS A 79 -11.80 -15.21 14.33
C LYS A 79 -11.78 -13.89 15.10
N ARG A 80 -10.89 -12.96 14.76
CA ARG A 80 -10.84 -11.59 15.32
C ARG A 80 -11.85 -10.66 14.67
N MET A 81 -12.35 -11.02 13.49
CA MET A 81 -13.43 -10.32 12.77
C MET A 81 -14.47 -11.30 12.24
N LYS A 82 -15.74 -10.91 12.25
CA LYS A 82 -16.84 -11.69 11.66
C LYS A 82 -16.77 -11.65 10.13
N ALA A 83 -16.98 -12.79 9.47
CA ALA A 83 -16.89 -12.91 8.02
C ALA A 83 -17.94 -12.07 7.24
N ASP A 84 -19.07 -11.74 7.85
CA ASP A 84 -20.11 -10.91 7.24
C ASP A 84 -19.65 -9.46 6.95
N LYS A 85 -18.55 -9.01 7.55
CA LYS A 85 -17.95 -7.70 7.30
C LYS A 85 -16.88 -7.72 6.18
N LEU A 86 -16.40 -8.90 5.78
CA LEU A 86 -15.25 -9.04 4.87
C LEU A 86 -15.46 -8.22 3.58
N LEU A 87 -16.55 -8.47 2.87
CA LEU A 87 -16.81 -7.82 1.59
C LEU A 87 -16.85 -6.29 1.70
N SER A 88 -17.49 -5.77 2.76
CA SER A 88 -17.57 -4.31 3.00
C SER A 88 -16.19 -3.69 3.21
N TYR A 89 -15.30 -4.36 3.95
CA TYR A 89 -13.93 -3.91 4.17
C TYR A 89 -13.13 -3.93 2.86
N LEU A 90 -13.19 -5.04 2.12
CA LEU A 90 -12.49 -5.16 0.84
C LEU A 90 -12.90 -4.05 -0.14
N LEU A 91 -14.21 -3.85 -0.33
CA LEU A 91 -14.72 -2.81 -1.23
C LEU A 91 -14.27 -1.41 -0.82
N ALA A 92 -14.29 -1.11 0.48
CA ALA A 92 -13.83 0.18 1.01
C ALA A 92 -12.33 0.39 0.76
N GLN A 93 -11.52 -0.65 1.00
CA GLN A 93 -10.07 -0.61 0.82
C GLN A 93 -9.70 -0.40 -0.65
N PHE A 94 -10.29 -1.16 -1.56
CA PHE A 94 -10.03 -0.98 -3.01
C PHE A 94 -10.50 0.39 -3.50
N ALA A 95 -11.68 0.87 -3.06
CA ALA A 95 -12.16 2.20 -3.41
C ALA A 95 -11.24 3.30 -2.87
N GLY A 96 -10.77 3.18 -1.62
CA GLY A 96 -9.84 4.14 -1.01
C GLY A 96 -8.51 4.21 -1.77
N ALA A 97 -7.93 3.06 -2.11
CA ALA A 97 -6.68 2.99 -2.87
C ALA A 97 -6.84 3.54 -4.30
N PHE A 98 -7.94 3.23 -4.98
CA PHE A 98 -8.26 3.78 -6.30
C PHE A 98 -8.35 5.32 -6.25
N LEU A 99 -9.08 5.87 -5.27
CA LEU A 99 -9.19 7.31 -5.09
C LEU A 99 -7.85 7.97 -4.80
N ALA A 100 -6.98 7.31 -4.02
CA ALA A 100 -5.62 7.81 -3.76
C ALA A 100 -4.80 7.88 -5.06
N GLY A 101 -4.84 6.84 -5.88
CA GLY A 101 -4.21 6.84 -7.19
C GLY A 101 -4.75 7.93 -8.11
N ALA A 102 -6.08 8.12 -8.13
CA ALA A 102 -6.73 9.15 -8.95
C ALA A 102 -6.32 10.56 -8.51
N VAL A 103 -6.28 10.83 -7.19
CA VAL A 103 -5.81 12.12 -6.66
C VAL A 103 -4.33 12.33 -6.97
N LEU A 104 -3.48 11.32 -6.76
CA LEU A 104 -2.06 11.41 -7.07
C LEU A 104 -1.82 11.70 -8.55
N TYR A 105 -2.50 10.98 -9.45
CA TYR A 105 -2.43 11.23 -10.88
C TYR A 105 -2.92 12.65 -11.22
N GLY A 106 -4.06 13.09 -10.69
CA GLY A 106 -4.59 14.43 -10.93
C GLY A 106 -3.63 15.54 -10.51
N LEU A 107 -2.90 15.35 -9.40
CA LEU A 107 -1.91 16.32 -8.92
C LEU A 107 -0.63 16.32 -9.77
N LEU A 108 -0.21 15.17 -10.27
CA LEU A 108 1.11 15.00 -10.90
C LEU A 108 1.07 14.83 -12.43
N ALA A 109 -0.11 14.74 -13.04
CA ALA A 109 -0.24 14.46 -14.48
C ALA A 109 0.61 15.39 -15.38
N PRO A 110 0.66 16.73 -15.19
CA PRO A 110 1.53 17.58 -15.99
C PRO A 110 3.02 17.28 -15.78
N THR A 111 3.43 16.99 -14.53
CA THR A 111 4.82 16.67 -14.19
C THR A 111 5.22 15.30 -14.77
N ILE A 112 4.33 14.30 -14.70
CA ILE A 112 4.55 12.99 -15.31
C ILE A 112 4.78 13.16 -16.83
N SER A 113 3.92 13.90 -17.51
CA SER A 113 4.05 14.14 -18.93
C SER A 113 5.33 14.87 -19.31
N ALA A 114 5.74 15.85 -18.50
CA ALA A 114 7.02 16.58 -18.70
C ALA A 114 8.22 15.65 -18.47
N TYR A 115 8.18 14.80 -17.44
CA TYR A 115 9.21 13.81 -17.15
C TYR A 115 9.34 12.79 -18.31
N GLU A 116 8.21 12.24 -18.76
CA GLU A 116 8.17 11.27 -19.87
C GLU A 116 8.75 11.88 -21.16
N LEU A 117 8.38 13.13 -21.48
CA LEU A 117 8.92 13.84 -22.64
C LEU A 117 10.44 14.06 -22.51
N ALA A 118 10.91 14.48 -21.36
CA ALA A 118 12.33 14.76 -21.12
C ALA A 118 13.21 13.50 -21.21
N HIS A 119 12.64 12.32 -20.88
CA HIS A 119 13.33 11.03 -20.90
C HIS A 119 13.01 10.19 -22.15
N GLY A 120 12.25 10.71 -23.12
CA GLY A 120 11.88 9.99 -24.32
C GLY A 120 10.96 8.78 -24.07
N ILE A 121 10.21 8.80 -22.98
CA ILE A 121 9.29 7.73 -22.58
C ILE A 121 7.96 7.93 -23.32
N VAL A 122 7.51 6.90 -24.02
CA VAL A 122 6.17 6.86 -24.62
C VAL A 122 5.27 6.02 -23.72
N ARG A 123 4.24 6.65 -23.17
CA ARG A 123 3.30 5.98 -22.26
C ARG A 123 2.61 4.80 -22.96
N GLY A 124 2.49 3.66 -22.27
CA GLY A 124 1.96 2.40 -22.80
C GLY A 124 3.01 1.52 -23.47
N THR A 125 4.26 1.96 -23.55
CA THR A 125 5.40 1.11 -23.94
C THR A 125 6.13 0.59 -22.71
N GLU A 126 6.95 -0.44 -22.86
CA GLU A 126 7.75 -1.03 -21.77
C GLU A 126 8.59 0.03 -21.02
N ALA A 127 9.14 1.02 -21.72
CA ALA A 127 9.87 2.12 -21.11
C ALA A 127 9.03 2.90 -20.10
N SER A 128 7.70 2.92 -20.24
CA SER A 128 6.81 3.63 -19.33
C SER A 128 6.57 2.90 -17.99
N ILE A 129 7.14 1.71 -17.80
CA ILE A 129 7.22 1.06 -16.48
C ILE A 129 7.88 2.01 -15.47
N ASP A 130 8.84 2.82 -15.91
CA ASP A 130 9.52 3.78 -15.03
C ASP A 130 8.56 4.79 -14.38
N THR A 131 7.50 5.18 -15.06
CA THR A 131 6.44 6.03 -14.51
C THR A 131 5.24 5.26 -13.97
N ALA A 132 4.94 4.07 -14.51
CA ALA A 132 3.88 3.20 -14.00
C ALA A 132 4.15 2.71 -12.56
N ARG A 133 5.42 2.47 -12.22
CA ARG A 133 5.84 2.01 -10.88
C ARG A 133 5.51 2.95 -9.72
N MET A 134 5.06 4.16 -9.99
CA MET A 134 4.51 5.05 -8.98
C MET A 134 3.12 4.62 -8.51
N PHE A 135 2.42 3.82 -9.31
CA PHE A 135 1.03 3.41 -9.11
C PHE A 135 0.86 1.92 -8.77
N GLY A 136 1.91 1.13 -8.89
CA GLY A 136 1.86 -0.31 -8.61
C GLY A 136 3.24 -0.93 -8.48
N GLU A 137 3.29 -2.19 -8.08
CA GLU A 137 4.52 -2.90 -7.79
C GLU A 137 4.94 -3.78 -8.97
N PHE A 138 6.19 -3.72 -9.32
CA PHE A 138 6.76 -4.50 -10.43
C PHE A 138 7.89 -5.40 -9.94
N TYR A 139 8.07 -6.53 -10.60
CA TYR A 139 9.20 -7.43 -10.36
C TYR A 139 9.88 -7.81 -11.69
N PRO A 140 11.21 -7.87 -11.72
CA PRO A 140 12.13 -7.29 -10.74
C PRO A 140 11.81 -5.83 -10.49
N ASN A 141 12.21 -5.30 -9.31
CA ASN A 141 12.04 -3.87 -9.06
C ASN A 141 12.72 -3.04 -10.16
N PRO A 142 11.99 -2.22 -10.93
CA PRO A 142 12.57 -1.45 -12.05
C PRO A 142 13.62 -0.43 -11.61
N GLY A 143 13.65 -0.07 -10.32
CA GLY A 143 14.64 0.82 -9.74
C GLY A 143 15.94 0.13 -9.30
N ASP A 144 16.04 -1.21 -9.40
CA ASP A 144 17.21 -1.97 -8.97
C ASP A 144 17.69 -2.91 -10.08
N SER A 145 18.81 -2.58 -10.70
CA SER A 145 19.39 -3.35 -11.80
C SER A 145 20.03 -4.69 -11.36
N MET A 146 20.22 -4.89 -10.06
CA MET A 146 20.83 -6.12 -9.53
C MET A 146 19.83 -7.19 -9.15
N ALA A 147 18.54 -6.86 -9.09
CA ALA A 147 17.50 -7.79 -8.70
C ALA A 147 17.25 -8.85 -9.80
N VAL A 148 17.43 -10.13 -9.45
CA VAL A 148 17.09 -11.28 -10.30
C VAL A 148 15.90 -11.99 -9.68
N VAL A 149 14.70 -11.70 -10.18
CA VAL A 149 13.45 -12.15 -9.56
C VAL A 149 12.56 -12.82 -10.61
N SER A 150 12.33 -14.12 -10.44
CA SER A 150 11.33 -14.86 -11.20
C SER A 150 9.93 -14.68 -10.58
N MET A 151 8.87 -14.93 -11.35
CA MET A 151 7.50 -14.89 -10.82
C MET A 151 7.30 -15.73 -9.54
N PRO A 152 7.75 -17.00 -9.45
CA PRO A 152 7.62 -17.75 -8.20
C PRO A 152 8.34 -17.10 -7.03
N LEU A 153 9.54 -16.53 -7.26
CA LEU A 153 10.28 -15.84 -6.22
C LEU A 153 9.56 -14.55 -5.78
N ALA A 154 9.00 -13.80 -6.72
CA ALA A 154 8.19 -12.62 -6.41
C ALA A 154 6.98 -12.99 -5.52
N MET A 155 6.24 -14.05 -5.88
CA MET A 155 5.13 -14.54 -5.07
C MET A 155 5.55 -14.95 -3.66
N VAL A 156 6.70 -15.62 -3.52
CA VAL A 156 7.25 -16.00 -2.21
C VAL A 156 7.66 -14.77 -1.41
N ALA A 157 8.32 -13.80 -2.04
CA ALA A 157 8.77 -12.56 -1.39
C ALA A 157 7.56 -11.75 -0.86
N GLU A 158 6.55 -11.54 -1.69
CA GLU A 158 5.31 -10.84 -1.31
C GLU A 158 4.53 -11.60 -0.23
N GLY A 159 4.40 -12.91 -0.37
CA GLY A 159 3.76 -13.78 0.64
C GLY A 159 4.49 -13.73 1.97
N PHE A 160 5.81 -13.79 1.96
CA PHE A 160 6.63 -13.71 3.17
C PHE A 160 6.56 -12.32 3.83
N GLY A 161 6.66 -11.25 3.04
CA GLY A 161 6.49 -9.89 3.55
C GLY A 161 5.12 -9.66 4.18
N THR A 162 4.05 -10.16 3.53
CA THR A 162 2.68 -10.09 4.06
C THR A 162 2.52 -10.92 5.33
N PHE A 163 3.13 -12.11 5.38
CA PHE A 163 3.17 -12.93 6.60
C PHE A 163 3.82 -12.18 7.76
N LEU A 164 4.98 -11.56 7.55
CA LEU A 164 5.66 -10.75 8.56
C LEU A 164 4.76 -9.59 9.03
N LEU A 165 4.09 -8.90 8.10
CA LEU A 165 3.18 -7.81 8.43
C LEU A 165 2.05 -8.28 9.35
N VAL A 166 1.36 -9.36 9.00
CA VAL A 166 0.26 -9.92 9.82
C VAL A 166 0.78 -10.40 11.17
N MET A 167 1.94 -11.07 11.19
CA MET A 167 2.58 -11.54 12.43
C MET A 167 2.88 -10.37 13.37
N PHE A 168 3.46 -9.27 12.87
CA PHE A 168 3.73 -8.09 13.72
C PHE A 168 2.45 -7.41 14.18
N ILE A 169 1.44 -7.26 13.32
CA ILE A 169 0.14 -6.71 13.74
C ILE A 169 -0.43 -7.54 14.89
N PHE A 170 -0.42 -8.87 14.77
CA PHE A 170 -0.94 -9.74 15.83
C PHE A 170 -0.11 -9.63 17.11
N ALA A 171 1.21 -9.69 17.01
CA ALA A 171 2.09 -9.57 18.18
C ALA A 171 1.93 -8.23 18.90
N LEU A 172 1.82 -7.14 18.15
CA LEU A 172 1.70 -5.78 18.69
C LEU A 172 0.30 -5.47 19.26
N THR A 173 -0.71 -6.30 18.95
CA THR A 173 -2.11 -6.09 19.39
C THR A 173 -2.64 -7.22 20.28
N GLU A 174 -1.87 -8.30 20.49
CA GLU A 174 -2.30 -9.45 21.29
C GLU A 174 -2.28 -9.14 22.79
N GLY A 175 -3.45 -9.30 23.43
CA GLY A 175 -3.62 -8.99 24.85
C GLY A 175 -2.74 -9.81 25.80
N CYS A 176 -2.44 -11.07 25.44
CA CYS A 176 -1.58 -11.97 26.24
C CYS A 176 -0.08 -11.66 26.09
N ASN A 177 0.32 -10.85 25.11
CA ASN A 177 1.70 -10.42 24.96
C ASN A 177 2.02 -9.28 25.93
N VAL A 178 2.57 -9.60 27.09
CA VAL A 178 2.89 -8.63 28.15
C VAL A 178 3.93 -7.60 27.72
N GLY A 179 4.74 -7.91 26.70
CA GLY A 179 5.76 -7.01 26.16
C GLY A 179 5.25 -6.10 25.04
N ARG A 180 3.97 -6.18 24.65
CA ARG A 180 3.43 -5.32 23.58
C ARG A 180 3.39 -3.85 23.98
N PRO A 181 3.51 -2.92 23.02
CA PRO A 181 3.32 -1.51 23.31
C PRO A 181 1.87 -1.23 23.76
N SER A 182 1.66 -0.09 24.40
CA SER A 182 0.30 0.37 24.70
C SER A 182 -0.53 0.50 23.42
N ASP A 183 -1.86 0.40 23.54
CA ASP A 183 -2.77 0.52 22.40
C ASP A 183 -2.63 1.87 21.68
N THR A 184 -2.19 2.92 22.38
CA THR A 184 -1.91 4.23 21.79
C THR A 184 -0.63 4.23 20.97
N MET A 185 0.36 3.42 21.31
CA MET A 185 1.65 3.36 20.61
C MET A 185 1.70 2.26 19.52
N ALA A 186 0.82 1.27 19.60
CA ALA A 186 0.79 0.17 18.63
C ALA A 186 0.81 0.64 17.15
N PRO A 187 0.07 1.68 16.73
CA PRO A 187 0.12 2.19 15.36
C PRO A 187 1.53 2.61 14.90
N VAL A 188 2.32 3.21 15.77
CA VAL A 188 3.70 3.62 15.46
C VAL A 188 4.56 2.39 15.16
N PHE A 189 4.49 1.36 16.00
CA PHE A 189 5.27 0.13 15.81
C PHE A 189 4.77 -0.69 14.61
N ILE A 190 3.48 -0.65 14.29
CA ILE A 190 2.96 -1.23 13.05
C ILE A 190 3.55 -0.51 11.84
N GLY A 191 3.56 0.83 11.83
CA GLY A 191 4.18 1.60 10.75
C GLY A 191 5.68 1.33 10.60
N LEU A 192 6.42 1.25 11.71
CA LEU A 192 7.85 0.89 11.70
C LEU A 192 8.08 -0.55 11.16
N SER A 193 7.19 -1.48 11.50
CA SER A 193 7.23 -2.83 10.94
C SER A 193 7.05 -2.81 9.42
N VAL A 194 6.10 -2.01 8.91
CA VAL A 194 5.91 -1.82 7.47
C VAL A 194 7.18 -1.26 6.82
N SER A 195 7.78 -0.22 7.39
CA SER A 195 9.05 0.35 6.88
C SER A 195 10.15 -0.70 6.82
N SER A 196 10.31 -1.50 7.87
CA SER A 196 11.33 -2.55 7.94
C SER A 196 11.11 -3.64 6.89
N ILE A 197 9.87 -4.08 6.69
CA ILE A 197 9.51 -5.09 5.69
C ILE A 197 9.76 -4.55 4.28
N ILE A 198 9.40 -3.29 4.00
CA ILE A 198 9.67 -2.64 2.71
C ILE A 198 11.17 -2.62 2.43
N CYS A 199 12.02 -2.24 3.39
CA CYS A 199 13.48 -2.26 3.21
C CYS A 199 14.03 -3.64 2.85
N LEU A 200 13.38 -4.72 3.30
CA LEU A 200 13.79 -6.09 3.00
C LEU A 200 13.27 -6.58 1.64
N ILE A 201 12.01 -6.31 1.32
CA ILE A 201 11.29 -6.92 0.19
C ILE A 201 11.33 -6.04 -1.06
N ALA A 202 11.31 -4.72 -0.91
CA ALA A 202 11.19 -3.83 -2.06
C ALA A 202 12.34 -3.88 -3.07
N PRO A 203 13.60 -4.21 -2.73
CA PRO A 203 14.61 -4.47 -3.74
C PRO A 203 14.23 -5.56 -4.73
N LEU A 204 13.37 -6.51 -4.34
CA LEU A 204 12.91 -7.59 -5.20
C LEU A 204 11.64 -7.23 -5.98
N THR A 205 10.61 -6.71 -5.29
CA THR A 205 9.23 -6.59 -5.82
C THR A 205 8.58 -5.24 -5.54
N GLN A 206 9.32 -4.24 -5.09
CA GLN A 206 8.82 -2.97 -4.56
C GLN A 206 7.95 -3.12 -3.27
N ALA A 207 7.66 -4.34 -2.79
CA ALA A 207 6.91 -4.66 -1.58
C ALA A 207 5.44 -4.22 -1.61
N GLY A 208 4.63 -4.91 -2.39
CA GLY A 208 3.19 -4.67 -2.48
C GLY A 208 2.46 -4.86 -1.16
N LEU A 209 2.56 -6.05 -0.56
CA LEU A 209 2.07 -6.44 0.77
C LEU A 209 0.56 -6.19 1.01
N ASN A 210 -0.08 -5.42 0.16
CA ASN A 210 -1.46 -4.96 0.32
C ASN A 210 -2.15 -4.96 -1.05
N PRO A 211 -3.03 -5.93 -1.32
CA PRO A 211 -3.68 -6.05 -2.62
C PRO A 211 -4.48 -4.81 -3.05
N ALA A 212 -5.09 -4.08 -2.12
CA ALA A 212 -5.83 -2.87 -2.46
C ALA A 212 -4.90 -1.73 -2.86
N ARG A 213 -3.81 -1.53 -2.09
CA ARG A 213 -2.82 -0.46 -2.35
C ARG A 213 -2.05 -0.70 -3.66
N ASP A 214 -1.93 -1.95 -4.09
CA ASP A 214 -1.30 -2.27 -5.37
C ASP A 214 -2.30 -2.16 -6.53
N PHE A 215 -3.42 -2.87 -6.47
CA PHE A 215 -4.38 -2.93 -7.56
C PHE A 215 -5.13 -1.62 -7.81
N GLY A 216 -5.52 -0.88 -6.74
CA GLY A 216 -6.32 0.34 -6.88
C GLY A 216 -5.66 1.40 -7.76
N PRO A 217 -4.43 1.85 -7.46
CA PRO A 217 -3.73 2.82 -8.29
C PRO A 217 -3.29 2.28 -9.65
N ARG A 218 -3.01 0.96 -9.80
CA ARG A 218 -2.76 0.35 -11.12
C ARG A 218 -3.95 0.53 -12.05
N LEU A 219 -5.17 0.39 -11.53
CA LEU A 219 -6.36 0.62 -12.33
C LEU A 219 -6.44 2.08 -12.80
N VAL A 220 -5.99 3.03 -11.99
CA VAL A 220 -5.90 4.44 -12.41
C VAL A 220 -4.86 4.61 -13.52
N SER A 221 -3.66 4.05 -13.38
CA SER A 221 -2.62 4.15 -14.42
C SER A 221 -3.07 3.48 -15.72
N TRP A 222 -3.74 2.33 -15.63
CA TRP A 222 -4.34 1.68 -16.80
C TRP A 222 -5.29 2.62 -17.54
N LEU A 223 -6.21 3.26 -16.83
CA LEU A 223 -7.16 4.22 -17.39
C LEU A 223 -6.49 5.51 -17.92
N ALA A 224 -5.37 5.89 -17.33
CA ALA A 224 -4.62 7.10 -17.67
C ALA A 224 -3.62 6.91 -18.84
N GLY A 225 -3.67 5.77 -19.53
CA GLY A 225 -2.97 5.54 -20.79
C GLY A 225 -1.72 4.65 -20.69
N TRP A 226 -1.36 4.11 -19.52
CA TRP A 226 -0.32 3.08 -19.45
C TRP A 226 -0.79 1.73 -20.01
N GLY A 227 -2.13 1.51 -20.08
CA GLY A 227 -2.69 0.30 -20.67
C GLY A 227 -2.15 -0.98 -19.99
N GLU A 228 -1.84 -2.00 -20.79
CA GLU A 228 -1.37 -3.30 -20.29
C GLU A 228 -0.07 -3.23 -19.49
N VAL A 229 0.75 -2.19 -19.69
CA VAL A 229 1.98 -1.95 -18.92
C VAL A 229 1.71 -1.72 -17.43
N ALA A 230 0.49 -1.34 -17.06
CA ALA A 230 0.11 -1.18 -15.66
C ALA A 230 0.04 -2.51 -14.87
N PHE A 231 0.00 -3.69 -15.59
CA PHE A 231 -0.21 -5.01 -14.98
C PHE A 231 0.88 -6.03 -15.29
#